data_f44e1deb3b2b8f00c0429d16762eea93
#
_entry.id   f44e1deb3b2b8f00c0429d16762eea93
#
_cell.length_a   1.000
_cell.length_b   1.000
_cell.length_c   1.000
_cell.angle_alpha   90.00
_cell.angle_beta   90.00
_cell.angle_gamma   90.00
#
_symmetry.space_group_name_H-M   'P 1'
#
loop_
_entity.id
_entity.type
_entity.pdbx_description
1 polymer ?
#
loop_
_entity_poly.entity_id
_entity_poly.type
_entity_poly.pdbx_seq_one_letter_code
_entity_poly.pdbx_strand_id
1 'polypeptide(L)'
;MSGANFDGYLPDADLSVETRQTGVLHDDLASCITASSYRNRRLSPTVLQGRVAGPAKPMVGVPLRPVSAAICVPVRNEETALPKLLEAIGRLDLGDVEAAVFFLLDNCSDASEQVIREHACRMALPFTVAQGDPSPDANAGRARRAAIALGLHHATSTPHGILLTTDADSQPRADWVRAALQGLASADLVAGRIVRIAAERDPVQGRVERYLDRLHAYRRSVDPVPWDSPTGSHCSGGANMAFRPGAYQALGGFQPVPCGEDAALLDDAGRAGFRVRRDPGMVVATSSRRLGRAPGGMAAALSAMDHHGAPSMPHPRGAAWQYRQQAEARRIWAGLPDSFVAARFGDRIGLTGDHVIGVARDCPNAEAFAMRVVPALPDIPDVTLVEAEHALATLENQLCEQAA
;
A
#
# COMPACT_ATOMS: atom_id res chain seq x y z
N MET A 1 73.10 -3.24 -36.47
CA MET A 1 73.23 -2.75 -35.10
C MET A 1 71.87 -2.16 -34.72
N SER A 2 71.30 -2.75 -33.68
CA SER A 2 70.25 -2.28 -32.75
C SER A 2 69.04 -1.55 -33.34
N GLY A 3 67.85 -1.98 -33.36
CA GLY A 3 67.08 -2.69 -32.30
C GLY A 3 66.28 -1.70 -31.44
N ALA A 4 64.99 -1.59 -31.67
CA ALA A 4 64.02 -1.27 -30.62
C ALA A 4 62.59 -1.49 -31.15
N ASN A 5 61.97 -2.53 -30.60
CA ASN A 5 60.52 -2.77 -30.62
C ASN A 5 59.81 -1.65 -29.85
N PHE A 6 58.62 -1.26 -30.34
CA PHE A 6 57.56 -0.68 -29.50
C PHE A 6 56.25 -1.40 -29.81
N ASP A 7 55.88 -2.27 -28.91
CA ASP A 7 54.52 -2.83 -28.79
C ASP A 7 53.56 -1.71 -28.34
N GLY A 8 52.57 -1.43 -29.15
CA GLY A 8 51.44 -0.53 -28.80
C GLY A 8 50.22 -1.40 -28.47
N TYR A 9 49.94 -1.57 -27.20
CA TYR A 9 48.71 -2.16 -26.67
C TYR A 9 47.54 -1.19 -26.95
N LEU A 10 46.54 -1.63 -27.68
CA LEU A 10 45.20 -1.02 -27.69
C LEU A 10 44.37 -1.71 -26.61
N PRO A 11 43.66 -0.98 -25.72
CA PRO A 11 42.78 -1.62 -24.74
C PRO A 11 41.46 -2.02 -25.41
N ASP A 12 41.06 -3.26 -25.12
CA ASP A 12 39.74 -3.81 -25.43
C ASP A 12 38.63 -2.93 -24.87
N ALA A 13 37.72 -2.51 -25.72
CA ALA A 13 36.47 -1.82 -25.31
C ALA A 13 35.54 -2.85 -24.67
N ASP A 14 35.30 -2.67 -23.39
CA ASP A 14 34.44 -3.47 -22.54
C ASP A 14 32.96 -3.33 -22.97
N LEU A 15 32.42 -4.36 -23.62
CA LEU A 15 31.02 -4.48 -24.05
C LEU A 15 30.06 -4.94 -22.92
N SER A 16 30.41 -4.68 -21.66
CA SER A 16 29.66 -5.21 -20.49
C SER A 16 28.71 -4.19 -19.82
N VAL A 17 28.47 -3.00 -20.41
CA VAL A 17 27.67 -1.94 -19.74
C VAL A 17 26.19 -1.93 -20.14
N GLU A 18 25.76 -2.54 -21.24
CA GLU A 18 24.37 -2.48 -21.70
C GLU A 18 23.40 -3.51 -21.10
N THR A 19 23.91 -4.54 -20.41
CA THR A 19 23.05 -5.63 -19.86
C THR A 19 22.61 -5.39 -18.41
N ARG A 20 23.06 -4.33 -17.73
CA ARG A 20 22.68 -4.04 -16.33
C ARG A 20 21.47 -3.12 -16.15
N GLN A 21 21.01 -2.43 -17.20
CA GLN A 21 19.85 -1.52 -17.08
C GLN A 21 18.48 -2.20 -17.26
N THR A 22 18.41 -3.39 -17.86
CA THR A 22 17.13 -4.10 -18.06
C THR A 22 16.70 -4.93 -16.85
N GLY A 23 17.61 -5.33 -15.96
CA GLY A 23 17.28 -6.09 -14.75
C GLY A 23 16.64 -5.25 -13.63
N VAL A 24 17.00 -3.97 -13.51
CA VAL A 24 16.52 -3.07 -12.45
C VAL A 24 15.06 -2.63 -12.69
N LEU A 25 14.62 -2.52 -13.94
CA LEU A 25 13.25 -2.14 -14.29
C LEU A 25 12.23 -3.27 -14.04
N HIS A 26 12.65 -4.54 -14.05
CA HIS A 26 11.76 -5.67 -13.79
C HIS A 26 11.46 -5.85 -12.30
N ASP A 27 12.42 -5.64 -11.42
CA ASP A 27 12.24 -5.76 -9.97
C ASP A 27 11.36 -4.62 -9.41
N ASP A 28 11.45 -3.41 -9.96
CA ASP A 28 10.62 -2.27 -9.53
C ASP A 28 9.15 -2.39 -9.93
N LEU A 29 8.84 -3.01 -11.07
CA LEU A 29 7.46 -3.22 -11.53
C LEU A 29 6.70 -4.25 -10.71
N ALA A 30 7.35 -5.33 -10.29
CA ALA A 30 6.78 -6.32 -9.38
C ALA A 30 6.51 -5.70 -7.99
N SER A 31 7.36 -4.78 -7.52
CA SER A 31 7.21 -4.10 -6.23
C SER A 31 5.97 -3.21 -6.14
N CYS A 32 5.58 -2.55 -7.22
CA CYS A 32 4.37 -1.74 -7.25
C CYS A 32 3.08 -2.56 -7.34
N ILE A 33 3.16 -3.79 -7.83
CA ILE A 33 2.00 -4.68 -8.03
C ILE A 33 1.81 -5.65 -6.87
N THR A 34 2.88 -6.05 -6.19
CA THR A 34 2.82 -7.01 -5.08
C THR A 34 3.56 -6.47 -3.86
N ALA A 35 2.84 -6.26 -2.75
CA ALA A 35 3.40 -5.90 -1.43
C ALA A 35 4.39 -6.96 -0.87
N SER A 36 4.69 -8.01 -1.63
CA SER A 36 5.49 -9.17 -1.19
C SER A 36 7.00 -9.00 -1.37
N SER A 37 7.48 -8.03 -2.13
CA SER A 37 8.90 -7.93 -2.50
C SER A 37 9.74 -6.98 -1.64
N TYR A 38 9.19 -6.40 -0.56
CA TYR A 38 10.00 -5.65 0.41
C TYR A 38 10.84 -6.61 1.27
N ARG A 39 11.87 -7.20 0.65
CA ARG A 39 12.89 -7.99 1.35
C ARG A 39 13.82 -7.05 2.12
N ASN A 40 13.92 -7.27 3.44
CA ASN A 40 15.01 -6.80 4.30
C ASN A 40 15.22 -5.27 4.48
N ARG A 41 14.21 -4.50 4.82
CA ARG A 41 14.47 -3.25 5.54
C ARG A 41 14.50 -3.50 7.05
N ARG A 42 15.66 -3.36 7.68
CA ARG A 42 15.78 -3.29 9.14
C ARG A 42 15.02 -2.04 9.60
N LEU A 43 13.99 -2.20 10.39
CA LEU A 43 13.37 -1.08 11.10
C LEU A 43 14.44 -0.46 12.00
N SER A 44 14.65 0.86 11.91
CA SER A 44 15.51 1.57 12.84
C SER A 44 14.95 1.41 14.25
N PRO A 45 15.79 1.09 15.27
CA PRO A 45 15.34 0.82 16.64
C PRO A 45 14.60 1.96 17.33
N THR A 46 14.64 3.16 16.76
CA THR A 46 14.12 4.38 17.37
C THR A 46 12.58 4.52 17.35
N VAL A 47 11.87 3.71 16.57
CA VAL A 47 10.39 3.80 16.42
C VAL A 47 9.62 3.07 17.53
N LEU A 48 10.28 2.28 18.38
CA LEU A 48 9.61 1.33 19.29
C LEU A 48 9.43 1.80 20.74
N GLN A 49 9.74 3.05 21.10
CA GLN A 49 9.63 3.53 22.50
C GLN A 49 8.33 4.26 22.85
N GLY A 50 7.36 4.39 21.93
CA GLY A 50 6.03 4.86 22.27
C GLY A 50 5.17 3.71 22.79
N ARG A 51 4.65 3.79 24.04
CA ARG A 51 3.57 2.90 24.49
C ARG A 51 2.41 3.03 23.52
N VAL A 52 2.21 2.01 22.68
CA VAL A 52 0.98 1.90 21.86
C VAL A 52 -0.17 1.75 22.86
N ALA A 53 -1.08 2.72 22.90
CA ALA A 53 -2.31 2.57 23.65
C ALA A 53 -3.00 1.29 23.16
N GLY A 54 -3.43 0.45 24.09
CA GLY A 54 -4.06 -0.83 23.76
C GLY A 54 -5.24 -0.66 22.80
N PRO A 55 -5.70 -1.73 22.14
CA PRO A 55 -6.71 -1.66 21.10
C PRO A 55 -7.94 -0.88 21.59
N ALA A 56 -8.32 0.15 20.86
CA ALA A 56 -9.53 0.90 21.15
C ALA A 56 -10.71 -0.08 21.21
N LYS A 57 -11.50 -0.03 22.30
CA LYS A 57 -12.71 -0.84 22.42
C LYS A 57 -13.60 -0.57 21.21
N PRO A 58 -14.30 -1.57 20.65
CA PRO A 58 -15.23 -1.35 19.55
C PRO A 58 -16.26 -0.30 19.99
N MET A 59 -16.35 0.79 19.26
CA MET A 59 -17.36 1.82 19.49
C MET A 59 -18.70 1.29 18.98
N VAL A 60 -19.56 0.91 19.88
CA VAL A 60 -20.99 0.70 19.62
C VAL A 60 -21.67 2.05 19.85
N GLY A 61 -22.01 2.75 18.76
CA GLY A 61 -22.73 4.02 18.80
C GLY A 61 -22.12 5.05 17.85
N VAL A 62 -22.97 5.70 17.05
CA VAL A 62 -22.60 6.89 16.25
C VAL A 62 -22.16 8.00 17.22
N PRO A 63 -20.97 8.60 17.05
CA PRO A 63 -20.54 9.66 17.96
C PRO A 63 -21.46 10.87 17.84
N LEU A 64 -21.95 11.34 18.98
CA LEU A 64 -22.73 12.59 19.12
C LEU A 64 -21.89 13.87 18.89
N ARG A 65 -20.64 13.75 18.42
CA ARG A 65 -19.72 14.85 18.14
C ARG A 65 -19.33 14.84 16.67
N PRO A 66 -19.21 16.02 16.02
CA PRO A 66 -18.77 16.08 14.64
C PRO A 66 -17.42 15.38 14.47
N VAL A 67 -17.26 14.66 13.37
CA VAL A 67 -16.01 13.99 12.98
C VAL A 67 -15.30 14.88 11.98
N SER A 68 -14.07 15.27 12.25
CA SER A 68 -13.24 15.98 11.27
C SER A 68 -12.62 15.01 10.26
N ALA A 69 -12.69 15.36 8.97
CA ALA A 69 -12.05 14.59 7.90
C ALA A 69 -11.16 15.49 7.04
N ALA A 70 -9.86 15.18 6.99
CA ALA A 70 -8.92 15.84 6.11
C ALA A 70 -8.70 15.02 4.84
N ILE A 71 -9.11 15.54 3.69
CA ILE A 71 -8.89 14.96 2.36
C ILE A 71 -7.61 15.57 1.80
N CYS A 72 -6.54 14.78 1.71
CA CYS A 72 -5.20 15.21 1.35
C CYS A 72 -4.85 14.75 -0.08
N VAL A 73 -4.54 15.70 -0.95
CA VAL A 73 -4.32 15.47 -2.39
C VAL A 73 -2.96 16.02 -2.81
N PRO A 74 -1.97 15.17 -3.10
CA PRO A 74 -0.76 15.60 -3.79
C PRO A 74 -1.07 15.87 -5.27
N VAL A 75 -0.57 16.99 -5.81
CA VAL A 75 -0.84 17.43 -7.17
C VAL A 75 0.47 17.69 -7.88
N ARG A 76 0.68 17.09 -9.07
CA ARG A 76 1.84 17.36 -9.91
C ARG A 76 1.42 17.38 -11.38
N ASN A 77 1.25 18.59 -11.94
CA ASN A 77 0.87 18.82 -13.35
C ASN A 77 -0.41 18.05 -13.76
N GLU A 78 -1.53 18.36 -13.10
CA GLU A 78 -2.82 17.65 -13.27
C GLU A 78 -3.97 18.59 -13.70
N GLU A 79 -3.67 19.69 -14.39
CA GLU A 79 -4.68 20.67 -14.83
C GLU A 79 -5.88 20.06 -15.55
N THR A 80 -5.65 18.99 -16.34
CA THR A 80 -6.71 18.30 -17.12
C THR A 80 -7.52 17.30 -16.30
N ALA A 81 -6.97 16.75 -15.22
CA ALA A 81 -7.64 15.74 -14.37
C ALA A 81 -8.39 16.37 -13.18
N LEU A 82 -7.85 17.43 -12.62
CA LEU A 82 -8.38 18.12 -11.45
C LEU A 82 -9.87 18.49 -11.52
N PRO A 83 -10.44 18.97 -12.65
CA PRO A 83 -11.88 19.29 -12.71
C PRO A 83 -12.77 18.10 -12.31
N LYS A 84 -12.42 16.88 -12.73
CA LYS A 84 -13.18 15.66 -12.41
C LYS A 84 -13.03 15.25 -10.93
N LEU A 85 -11.84 15.39 -10.36
CA LEU A 85 -11.63 15.18 -8.93
C LEU A 85 -12.47 16.17 -8.11
N LEU A 86 -12.39 17.48 -8.44
CA LEU A 86 -13.09 18.54 -7.72
C LEU A 86 -14.62 18.36 -7.79
N GLU A 87 -15.12 17.94 -8.95
CA GLU A 87 -16.53 17.58 -9.12
C GLU A 87 -16.92 16.34 -8.28
N ALA A 88 -16.07 15.32 -8.21
CA ALA A 88 -16.31 14.13 -7.39
C ALA A 88 -16.30 14.48 -5.89
N ILE A 89 -15.35 15.30 -5.45
CA ILE A 89 -15.29 15.80 -4.06
C ILE A 89 -16.53 16.63 -3.72
N GLY A 90 -16.98 17.50 -4.62
CA GLY A 90 -18.19 18.32 -4.43
C GLY A 90 -19.49 17.50 -4.31
N ARG A 91 -19.49 16.23 -4.72
CA ARG A 91 -20.63 15.29 -4.62
C ARG A 91 -20.54 14.32 -3.43
N LEU A 92 -19.55 14.47 -2.54
CA LEU A 92 -19.41 13.60 -1.38
C LEU A 92 -20.60 13.74 -0.43
N ASP A 93 -21.15 12.60 -0.02
CA ASP A 93 -22.14 12.52 1.05
C ASP A 93 -21.41 12.48 2.41
N LEU A 94 -21.36 13.62 3.06
CA LEU A 94 -20.61 13.82 4.28
C LEU A 94 -21.44 13.59 5.54
N GLY A 95 -22.78 13.69 5.46
CA GLY A 95 -23.63 13.69 6.65
C GLY A 95 -23.17 14.76 7.64
N ASP A 96 -22.87 14.37 8.90
CA ASP A 96 -22.40 15.26 9.97
C ASP A 96 -20.86 15.38 10.04
N VAL A 97 -20.13 15.02 8.95
CA VAL A 97 -18.67 15.08 8.90
C VAL A 97 -18.21 16.49 8.50
N GLU A 98 -17.35 17.07 9.31
CA GLU A 98 -16.66 18.33 9.00
C GLU A 98 -15.43 18.02 8.12
N ALA A 99 -15.62 17.99 6.81
CA ALA A 99 -14.54 17.70 5.86
C ALA A 99 -13.88 18.98 5.35
N ALA A 100 -12.56 18.91 5.11
CA ALA A 100 -11.78 19.94 4.42
C ALA A 100 -10.78 19.29 3.47
N VAL A 101 -10.44 19.98 2.37
CA VAL A 101 -9.55 19.48 1.34
C VAL A 101 -8.21 20.21 1.37
N PHE A 102 -7.12 19.46 1.29
CA PHE A 102 -5.75 19.96 1.37
C PHE A 102 -4.99 19.56 0.11
N PHE A 103 -4.73 20.53 -0.76
CA PHE A 103 -3.96 20.33 -1.99
C PHE A 103 -2.51 20.73 -1.77
N LEU A 104 -1.59 19.80 -2.03
CA LEU A 104 -0.16 20.08 -2.07
C LEU A 104 0.30 20.12 -3.53
N LEU A 105 0.76 21.25 -4.00
CA LEU A 105 1.33 21.43 -5.34
C LEU A 105 2.80 21.00 -5.30
N ASP A 106 3.11 19.83 -5.88
CA ASP A 106 4.49 19.28 -5.95
C ASP A 106 5.14 19.61 -7.30
N ASN A 107 5.87 20.71 -7.35
CA ASN A 107 6.55 21.19 -8.56
C ASN A 107 5.63 21.29 -9.79
N CYS A 108 4.45 21.88 -9.63
CA CYS A 108 3.56 22.14 -10.77
C CYS A 108 4.11 23.26 -11.65
N SER A 109 4.12 23.02 -12.96
CA SER A 109 4.50 23.99 -14.01
C SER A 109 3.37 24.31 -14.97
N ASP A 110 2.20 23.65 -14.78
CA ASP A 110 0.98 23.84 -15.55
C ASP A 110 -0.05 24.70 -14.78
N ALA A 111 -1.28 24.79 -15.29
CA ALA A 111 -2.34 25.57 -14.66
C ALA A 111 -3.04 24.86 -13.49
N SER A 112 -2.47 23.81 -12.88
CA SER A 112 -3.09 23.06 -11.78
C SER A 112 -3.56 23.93 -10.63
N GLU A 113 -2.76 24.91 -10.17
CA GLU A 113 -3.15 25.83 -9.11
C GLU A 113 -4.34 26.68 -9.49
N GLN A 114 -4.32 27.25 -10.69
CA GLN A 114 -5.42 28.06 -11.20
C GLN A 114 -6.73 27.25 -11.27
N VAL A 115 -6.66 26.03 -11.81
CA VAL A 115 -7.81 25.12 -11.90
C VAL A 115 -8.38 24.82 -10.51
N ILE A 116 -7.54 24.55 -9.51
CA ILE A 116 -8.02 24.30 -8.14
C ILE A 116 -8.75 25.56 -7.62
N ARG A 117 -8.16 26.75 -7.72
CA ARG A 117 -8.74 27.97 -7.19
C ARG A 117 -10.07 28.34 -7.86
N GLU A 118 -10.19 28.15 -9.17
CA GLU A 118 -11.40 28.45 -9.94
C GLU A 118 -12.54 27.46 -9.68
N HIS A 119 -12.25 26.18 -9.46
CA HIS A 119 -13.26 25.16 -9.28
C HIS A 119 -13.57 24.89 -7.81
N ALA A 120 -12.59 24.95 -6.92
CA ALA A 120 -12.76 24.66 -5.51
C ALA A 120 -13.67 25.68 -4.81
N CYS A 121 -13.71 26.93 -5.26
CA CYS A 121 -14.62 27.93 -4.74
C CYS A 121 -16.11 27.59 -4.99
N ARG A 122 -16.41 26.65 -5.89
CA ARG A 122 -17.76 26.14 -6.15
C ARG A 122 -18.12 24.93 -5.29
N MET A 123 -17.13 24.33 -4.61
CA MET A 123 -17.38 23.26 -3.64
C MET A 123 -17.90 23.87 -2.33
N ALA A 124 -18.84 23.20 -1.70
CA ALA A 124 -19.33 23.59 -0.37
C ALA A 124 -18.35 23.20 0.77
N LEU A 125 -17.08 22.88 0.44
CA LEU A 125 -16.07 22.41 1.37
C LEU A 125 -14.93 23.44 1.51
N PRO A 126 -14.45 23.68 2.73
CA PRO A 126 -13.21 24.42 2.95
C PRO A 126 -12.03 23.73 2.23
N PHE A 127 -11.13 24.53 1.67
CA PHE A 127 -9.93 23.99 1.06
C PHE A 127 -8.69 24.84 1.35
N THR A 128 -7.53 24.18 1.33
CA THR A 128 -6.21 24.80 1.45
C THR A 128 -5.36 24.38 0.25
N VAL A 129 -4.62 25.31 -0.33
CA VAL A 129 -3.63 25.05 -1.38
C VAL A 129 -2.28 25.52 -0.86
N ALA A 130 -1.29 24.63 -0.89
CA ALA A 130 0.08 24.93 -0.50
C ALA A 130 1.05 24.46 -1.55
N GLN A 131 2.18 25.19 -1.70
CA GLN A 131 3.31 24.78 -2.52
C GLN A 131 4.19 23.82 -1.71
N GLY A 132 4.61 22.72 -2.33
CA GLY A 132 5.64 21.84 -1.77
C GLY A 132 7.04 22.45 -1.92
N ASP A 133 7.98 21.92 -1.15
CA ASP A 133 9.38 22.31 -1.29
C ASP A 133 9.91 21.92 -2.69
N PRO A 134 10.61 22.82 -3.38
CA PRO A 134 11.18 22.54 -4.68
C PRO A 134 12.11 21.33 -4.63
N SER A 135 11.93 20.40 -5.55
CA SER A 135 12.79 19.22 -5.67
C SER A 135 12.91 18.79 -7.12
N PRO A 136 14.13 18.51 -7.60
CA PRO A 136 14.33 18.08 -8.98
C PRO A 136 13.68 16.72 -9.26
N ASP A 137 13.58 15.86 -8.24
CA ASP A 137 13.13 14.50 -8.41
C ASP A 137 11.66 14.33 -8.04
N ALA A 138 10.92 13.58 -8.88
CA ALA A 138 9.58 13.13 -8.56
C ALA A 138 9.63 12.09 -7.44
N ASN A 139 8.87 12.35 -6.36
CA ASN A 139 8.83 11.46 -5.20
C ASN A 139 7.42 11.43 -4.61
N ALA A 140 6.66 10.37 -4.94
CA ALA A 140 5.26 10.23 -4.55
C ALA A 140 5.10 10.16 -3.02
N GLY A 141 5.99 9.45 -2.33
CA GLY A 141 5.96 9.33 -0.88
C GLY A 141 6.19 10.67 -0.17
N ARG A 142 7.15 11.49 -0.66
CA ARG A 142 7.37 12.83 -0.12
C ARG A 142 6.16 13.73 -0.34
N ALA A 143 5.62 13.77 -1.55
CA ALA A 143 4.48 14.60 -1.89
C ALA A 143 3.23 14.21 -1.07
N ARG A 144 2.96 12.91 -0.95
CA ARG A 144 1.83 12.40 -0.16
C ARG A 144 2.01 12.67 1.33
N ARG A 145 3.22 12.48 1.87
CA ARG A 145 3.56 12.82 3.25
C ARG A 145 3.32 14.29 3.55
N ALA A 146 3.75 15.19 2.67
CA ALA A 146 3.57 16.62 2.81
C ALA A 146 2.08 17.02 2.70
N ALA A 147 1.31 16.40 1.79
CA ALA A 147 -0.13 16.62 1.69
C ALA A 147 -0.86 16.21 2.98
N ILE A 148 -0.51 15.07 3.58
CA ILE A 148 -1.07 14.65 4.88
C ILE A 148 -0.68 15.61 5.99
N ALA A 149 0.55 16.14 6.00
CA ALA A 149 0.99 17.09 7.02
C ALA A 149 0.14 18.37 7.02
N LEU A 150 -0.30 18.85 5.86
CA LEU A 150 -1.21 20.00 5.76
C LEU A 150 -2.57 19.74 6.43
N GLY A 151 -3.12 18.53 6.26
CA GLY A 151 -4.44 18.16 6.78
C GLY A 151 -4.41 17.67 8.24
N LEU A 152 -3.25 17.39 8.80
CA LEU A 152 -3.13 16.71 10.09
C LEU A 152 -3.78 17.50 11.24
N HIS A 153 -3.59 18.80 11.28
CA HIS A 153 -4.20 19.65 12.31
C HIS A 153 -5.74 19.58 12.26
N HIS A 154 -6.33 19.64 11.06
CA HIS A 154 -7.77 19.51 10.89
C HIS A 154 -8.25 18.12 11.32
N ALA A 155 -7.57 17.05 10.92
CA ALA A 155 -7.93 15.68 11.31
C ALA A 155 -7.80 15.43 12.83
N THR A 156 -6.95 16.17 13.53
CA THR A 156 -6.77 16.05 14.99
C THR A 156 -7.62 17.02 15.79
N SER A 157 -8.41 17.88 15.15
CA SER A 157 -9.28 18.86 15.84
C SER A 157 -10.43 18.19 16.60
N THR A 158 -10.79 16.95 16.24
CA THR A 158 -11.77 16.14 16.96
C THR A 158 -11.17 14.79 17.39
N PRO A 159 -11.66 14.17 18.48
CA PRO A 159 -11.12 12.88 18.97
C PRO A 159 -11.26 11.72 17.98
N HIS A 160 -12.19 11.80 17.05
CA HIS A 160 -12.51 10.76 16.08
C HIS A 160 -12.18 11.16 14.64
N GLY A 161 -11.40 12.21 14.47
CA GLY A 161 -11.00 12.67 13.14
C GLY A 161 -10.23 11.65 12.35
N ILE A 162 -10.27 11.81 11.03
CA ILE A 162 -9.64 10.92 10.07
C ILE A 162 -8.82 11.67 9.03
N LEU A 163 -7.78 11.00 8.55
CA LEU A 163 -6.99 11.40 7.38
C LEU A 163 -7.43 10.55 6.20
N LEU A 164 -7.62 11.16 5.05
CA LEU A 164 -7.86 10.49 3.78
C LEU A 164 -6.85 10.96 2.75
N THR A 165 -6.42 10.08 1.86
CA THR A 165 -5.60 10.47 0.71
C THR A 165 -6.17 9.90 -0.57
N THR A 166 -6.13 10.73 -1.63
CA THR A 166 -6.49 10.36 -2.99
C THR A 166 -5.57 11.07 -3.98
N ASP A 167 -5.50 10.58 -5.20
CA ASP A 167 -4.66 11.18 -6.24
C ASP A 167 -5.42 12.25 -7.04
N ALA A 168 -4.71 13.20 -7.63
CA ALA A 168 -5.30 14.31 -8.36
C ALA A 168 -6.04 13.90 -9.65
N ASP A 169 -5.80 12.68 -10.15
CA ASP A 169 -6.48 12.08 -11.30
C ASP A 169 -7.56 11.05 -10.93
N SER A 170 -7.98 11.07 -9.67
CA SER A 170 -8.91 10.12 -9.10
C SER A 170 -10.28 10.73 -8.83
N GLN A 171 -11.32 9.89 -8.74
CA GLN A 171 -12.71 10.27 -8.54
C GLN A 171 -13.30 9.41 -7.42
N PRO A 172 -13.32 9.90 -6.17
CA PRO A 172 -13.98 9.22 -5.06
C PRO A 172 -15.49 9.06 -5.31
N ARG A 173 -16.04 7.90 -4.91
CA ARG A 173 -17.48 7.66 -4.91
C ARG A 173 -18.17 8.54 -3.86
N ALA A 174 -19.44 8.88 -4.05
CA ALA A 174 -20.15 9.81 -3.16
C ALA A 174 -20.13 9.38 -1.67
N ASP A 175 -20.16 8.10 -1.38
CA ASP A 175 -20.13 7.54 -0.02
C ASP A 175 -18.71 7.28 0.54
N TRP A 176 -17.68 7.74 -0.13
CA TRP A 176 -16.27 7.42 0.15
C TRP A 176 -15.84 7.72 1.59
N VAL A 177 -16.19 8.93 2.10
CA VAL A 177 -15.84 9.34 3.47
C VAL A 177 -16.60 8.49 4.49
N ARG A 178 -17.86 8.17 4.22
CA ARG A 178 -18.67 7.31 5.08
C ARG A 178 -18.13 5.90 5.14
N ALA A 179 -17.74 5.33 3.98
CA ALA A 179 -17.10 4.01 3.91
C ALA A 179 -15.76 3.98 4.67
N ALA A 180 -14.96 5.04 4.57
CA ALA A 180 -13.73 5.17 5.35
C ALA A 180 -13.99 5.14 6.86
N LEU A 181 -14.99 5.89 7.34
CA LEU A 181 -15.38 5.89 8.75
C LEU A 181 -15.87 4.53 9.23
N GLN A 182 -16.66 3.82 8.43
CA GLN A 182 -17.12 2.48 8.72
C GLN A 182 -15.93 1.49 8.83
N GLY A 183 -14.99 1.57 7.89
CA GLY A 183 -13.78 0.75 7.92
C GLY A 183 -12.92 1.04 9.14
N LEU A 184 -12.72 2.31 9.48
CA LEU A 184 -11.95 2.75 10.66
C LEU A 184 -12.66 2.47 11.99
N ALA A 185 -13.92 2.06 12.02
CA ALA A 185 -14.57 1.62 13.25
C ALA A 185 -13.95 0.31 13.79
N SER A 186 -13.41 -0.53 12.92
CA SER A 186 -12.78 -1.81 13.30
C SER A 186 -11.27 -1.85 13.06
N ALA A 187 -10.71 -0.91 12.31
CA ALA A 187 -9.32 -0.87 11.92
C ALA A 187 -8.64 0.47 12.23
N ASP A 188 -7.33 0.51 12.13
CA ASP A 188 -6.52 1.70 12.34
C ASP A 188 -6.14 2.37 11.01
N LEU A 189 -6.03 1.56 9.95
CA LEU A 189 -5.83 1.96 8.56
C LEU A 189 -6.82 1.23 7.65
N VAL A 190 -7.30 1.93 6.62
CA VAL A 190 -8.15 1.35 5.56
C VAL A 190 -7.50 1.61 4.21
N ALA A 191 -7.35 0.55 3.42
CA ALA A 191 -7.02 0.61 1.99
C ALA A 191 -8.29 0.25 1.20
N GLY A 192 -8.80 1.20 0.43
CA GLY A 192 -10.04 1.04 -0.33
C GLY A 192 -9.79 0.44 -1.71
N ARG A 193 -10.88 0.04 -2.36
CA ARG A 193 -10.86 -0.47 -3.72
C ARG A 193 -10.57 0.65 -4.72
N ILE A 194 -9.60 0.42 -5.59
CA ILE A 194 -9.31 1.28 -6.73
C ILE A 194 -9.85 0.60 -7.99
N VAL A 195 -10.67 1.34 -8.76
CA VAL A 195 -11.16 0.89 -10.07
C VAL A 195 -10.59 1.82 -11.14
N ARG A 196 -10.13 1.25 -12.25
CA ARG A 196 -9.59 2.05 -13.35
C ARG A 196 -10.70 2.52 -14.28
N ILE A 197 -10.68 3.79 -14.64
CA ILE A 197 -11.57 4.36 -15.64
C ILE A 197 -11.24 3.69 -16.98
N ALA A 198 -12.25 3.18 -17.69
CA ALA A 198 -12.12 2.43 -18.94
C ALA A 198 -11.23 1.16 -18.82
N ALA A 199 -11.33 0.44 -17.68
CA ALA A 199 -10.57 -0.78 -17.39
C ALA A 199 -10.80 -1.90 -18.43
N GLU A 200 -11.94 -1.90 -19.13
CA GLU A 200 -12.27 -2.85 -20.21
C GLU A 200 -11.28 -2.79 -21.38
N ARG A 201 -10.53 -1.69 -21.51
CA ARG A 201 -9.49 -1.52 -22.54
C ARG A 201 -8.16 -2.17 -22.17
N ASP A 202 -8.04 -2.65 -20.94
CA ASP A 202 -6.82 -3.21 -20.35
C ASP A 202 -7.02 -4.68 -19.88
N PRO A 203 -7.23 -5.63 -20.81
CA PRO A 203 -7.60 -7.00 -20.44
C PRO A 203 -6.50 -7.73 -19.67
N VAL A 204 -5.21 -7.45 -19.95
CA VAL A 204 -4.08 -8.04 -19.25
C VAL A 204 -4.04 -7.57 -17.81
N GLN A 205 -4.09 -6.26 -17.59
CA GLN A 205 -4.13 -5.68 -16.25
C GLN A 205 -5.36 -6.17 -15.48
N GLY A 206 -6.52 -6.27 -16.13
CA GLY A 206 -7.72 -6.82 -15.49
C GLY A 206 -7.57 -8.29 -15.05
N ARG A 207 -6.75 -9.11 -15.75
CA ARG A 207 -6.42 -10.47 -15.30
C ARG A 207 -5.50 -10.44 -14.06
N VAL A 208 -4.47 -9.59 -14.09
CA VAL A 208 -3.56 -9.41 -12.94
C VAL A 208 -4.34 -9.00 -11.71
N GLU A 209 -5.22 -8.01 -11.81
CA GLU A 209 -6.06 -7.55 -10.70
C GLU A 209 -6.96 -8.67 -10.15
N ARG A 210 -7.63 -9.42 -11.03
CA ARG A 210 -8.46 -10.57 -10.60
C ARG A 210 -7.64 -11.67 -9.91
N TYR A 211 -6.44 -11.97 -10.40
CA TYR A 211 -5.54 -12.91 -9.75
C TYR A 211 -5.19 -12.45 -8.33
N LEU A 212 -4.80 -11.19 -8.16
CA LEU A 212 -4.43 -10.62 -6.87
C LEU A 212 -5.63 -10.55 -5.90
N ASP A 213 -6.82 -10.23 -6.40
CA ASP A 213 -8.06 -10.25 -5.60
C ASP A 213 -8.38 -11.67 -5.10
N ARG A 214 -8.23 -12.69 -5.97
CA ARG A 214 -8.40 -14.11 -5.58
C ARG A 214 -7.35 -14.53 -4.55
N LEU A 215 -6.09 -14.13 -4.72
CA LEU A 215 -5.02 -14.44 -3.78
C LEU A 215 -5.29 -13.78 -2.40
N HIS A 216 -5.82 -12.55 -2.39
CA HIS A 216 -6.25 -11.91 -1.17
C HIS A 216 -7.45 -12.63 -0.52
N ALA A 217 -8.45 -13.03 -1.29
CA ALA A 217 -9.58 -13.83 -0.80
C ALA A 217 -9.11 -15.17 -0.21
N TYR A 218 -8.17 -15.84 -0.86
CA TYR A 218 -7.51 -17.04 -0.33
C TYR A 218 -6.85 -16.75 1.03
N ARG A 219 -6.11 -15.65 1.16
CA ARG A 219 -5.53 -15.22 2.44
C ARG A 219 -6.59 -15.13 3.53
N ARG A 220 -7.72 -14.47 3.26
CA ARG A 220 -8.79 -14.29 4.25
C ARG A 220 -9.49 -15.59 4.61
N SER A 221 -9.52 -16.55 3.71
CA SER A 221 -10.07 -17.89 4.00
C SER A 221 -9.17 -18.71 4.92
N VAL A 222 -7.84 -18.60 4.78
CA VAL A 222 -6.87 -19.36 5.62
C VAL A 222 -6.47 -18.61 6.89
N ASP A 223 -6.59 -17.29 6.90
CA ASP A 223 -6.18 -16.41 8.00
C ASP A 223 -7.25 -15.33 8.23
N PRO A 224 -8.46 -15.70 8.67
CA PRO A 224 -9.51 -14.73 8.95
C PRO A 224 -9.13 -13.85 10.15
N VAL A 225 -9.26 -12.55 9.99
CA VAL A 225 -9.08 -11.57 11.05
C VAL A 225 -10.33 -10.69 11.16
N PRO A 226 -10.81 -10.36 12.38
CA PRO A 226 -12.14 -9.76 12.55
C PRO A 226 -12.25 -8.32 12.05
N TRP A 227 -11.12 -7.65 11.83
CA TRP A 227 -11.11 -6.26 11.37
C TRP A 227 -11.00 -6.11 9.84
N ASP A 228 -10.60 -7.16 9.11
CA ASP A 228 -10.47 -7.10 7.65
C ASP A 228 -11.73 -7.60 6.95
N SER A 229 -11.95 -7.20 5.70
CA SER A 229 -13.07 -7.68 4.90
C SER A 229 -12.76 -9.06 4.31
N PRO A 230 -13.68 -10.03 4.41
CA PRO A 230 -13.50 -11.33 3.76
C PRO A 230 -13.49 -11.24 2.23
N THR A 231 -14.11 -10.18 1.67
CA THR A 231 -14.22 -9.93 0.22
C THR A 231 -13.37 -8.74 -0.20
N GLY A 232 -12.34 -8.39 0.60
CA GLY A 232 -11.47 -7.26 0.33
C GLY A 232 -10.75 -7.38 -1.01
N SER A 233 -10.38 -6.23 -1.57
CA SER A 233 -9.53 -6.14 -2.75
C SER A 233 -8.05 -6.21 -2.35
N HIS A 234 -7.20 -6.69 -3.27
CA HIS A 234 -5.74 -6.64 -3.08
C HIS A 234 -5.19 -5.20 -3.02
N CYS A 235 -5.98 -4.20 -3.45
CA CYS A 235 -5.53 -2.82 -3.62
C CYS A 235 -4.91 -2.26 -2.34
N SER A 236 -3.76 -1.61 -2.51
CA SER A 236 -3.02 -0.91 -1.47
C SER A 236 -2.54 0.46 -1.94
N GLY A 237 -3.14 0.99 -3.03
CA GLY A 237 -2.66 2.22 -3.68
C GLY A 237 -2.99 3.48 -2.91
N GLY A 238 -2.05 4.42 -2.90
CA GLY A 238 -2.16 5.72 -2.24
C GLY A 238 -3.31 6.60 -2.72
N ALA A 239 -3.92 6.26 -3.87
CA ALA A 239 -5.12 6.92 -4.37
C ALA A 239 -6.37 6.68 -3.51
N ASN A 240 -6.35 5.72 -2.58
CA ASN A 240 -7.53 5.36 -1.79
C ASN A 240 -7.18 4.78 -0.41
N MET A 241 -6.74 5.62 0.51
CA MET A 241 -6.41 5.21 1.88
C MET A 241 -7.04 6.14 2.91
N ALA A 242 -7.36 5.58 4.07
CA ALA A 242 -7.80 6.34 5.25
C ALA A 242 -7.05 5.87 6.50
N PHE A 243 -6.83 6.80 7.44
CA PHE A 243 -6.03 6.56 8.64
C PHE A 243 -6.65 7.18 9.87
N ARG A 244 -6.47 6.54 11.03
CA ARG A 244 -6.50 7.21 12.31
C ARG A 244 -5.24 8.09 12.43
N PRO A 245 -5.34 9.39 12.74
CA PRO A 245 -4.18 10.28 12.82
C PRO A 245 -3.07 9.75 13.74
N GLY A 246 -3.45 9.22 14.91
CA GLY A 246 -2.48 8.64 15.85
C GLY A 246 -1.72 7.44 15.30
N ALA A 247 -2.38 6.56 14.53
CA ALA A 247 -1.72 5.43 13.89
C ALA A 247 -0.75 5.90 12.80
N TYR A 248 -1.16 6.85 11.96
CA TYR A 248 -0.30 7.43 10.93
C TYR A 248 0.95 8.09 11.52
N GLN A 249 0.81 8.86 12.60
CA GLN A 249 1.92 9.50 13.29
C GLN A 249 2.86 8.48 13.96
N ALA A 250 2.31 7.46 14.62
CA ALA A 250 3.11 6.41 15.26
C ALA A 250 3.94 5.61 14.26
N LEU A 251 3.47 5.44 13.02
CA LEU A 251 4.20 4.81 11.92
C LEU A 251 5.28 5.73 11.30
N GLY A 252 5.31 7.00 11.67
CA GLY A 252 6.19 7.99 11.05
C GLY A 252 5.73 8.46 9.68
N GLY A 253 4.53 8.07 9.23
CA GLY A 253 3.91 8.46 7.96
C GLY A 253 4.55 7.82 6.73
N PHE A 254 4.13 8.27 5.55
CA PHE A 254 4.68 7.79 4.28
C PHE A 254 6.19 7.98 4.19
N GLN A 255 6.90 6.96 3.73
CA GLN A 255 8.34 7.06 3.46
C GLN A 255 8.59 7.89 2.20
N PRO A 256 9.66 8.73 2.17
CA PRO A 256 9.98 9.58 1.03
C PRO A 256 10.66 8.76 -0.08
N VAL A 257 9.92 7.83 -0.67
CA VAL A 257 10.37 6.98 -1.79
C VAL A 257 9.65 7.37 -3.08
N PRO A 258 10.25 7.15 -4.26
CA PRO A 258 9.65 7.53 -5.54
C PRO A 258 8.31 6.84 -5.83
N CYS A 259 8.15 5.57 -5.42
CA CYS A 259 6.91 4.80 -5.52
C CYS A 259 6.88 3.68 -4.47
N GLY A 260 5.69 3.06 -4.24
CA GLY A 260 5.50 1.94 -3.29
C GLY A 260 5.44 2.38 -1.82
N GLU A 261 5.32 3.66 -1.55
CA GLU A 261 5.17 4.24 -0.20
C GLU A 261 3.91 3.75 0.50
N ASP A 262 2.87 3.49 -0.27
CA ASP A 262 1.56 3.03 0.18
C ASP A 262 1.60 1.56 0.65
N ALA A 263 2.14 0.67 -0.15
CA ALA A 263 2.33 -0.72 0.20
C ALA A 263 3.29 -0.87 1.40
N ALA A 264 4.37 -0.08 1.43
CA ALA A 264 5.31 -0.05 2.55
C ALA A 264 4.63 0.37 3.85
N LEU A 265 3.80 1.42 3.82
CA LEU A 265 3.08 1.90 5.00
C LEU A 265 2.12 0.83 5.56
N LEU A 266 1.42 0.09 4.69
CA LEU A 266 0.52 -1.00 5.13
C LEU A 266 1.28 -2.20 5.72
N ASP A 267 2.45 -2.55 5.17
CA ASP A 267 3.31 -3.61 5.74
C ASP A 267 3.88 -3.17 7.09
N ASP A 268 4.40 -1.96 7.18
CA ASP A 268 4.91 -1.38 8.42
C ASP A 268 3.81 -1.31 9.50
N ALA A 269 2.57 -0.98 9.12
CA ALA A 269 1.43 -0.98 10.02
C ALA A 269 1.15 -2.36 10.61
N GLY A 270 1.09 -3.41 9.78
CA GLY A 270 0.93 -4.78 10.26
C GLY A 270 2.08 -5.21 11.17
N ARG A 271 3.34 -4.91 10.81
CA ARG A 271 4.52 -5.18 11.63
C ARG A 271 4.55 -4.41 12.94
N ALA A 272 3.97 -3.24 12.99
CA ALA A 272 3.79 -2.45 14.20
C ALA A 272 2.59 -2.91 15.05
N GLY A 273 1.75 -3.80 14.52
CA GLY A 273 0.58 -4.36 15.21
C GLY A 273 -0.70 -3.55 15.05
N PHE A 274 -0.74 -2.62 14.09
CA PHE A 274 -1.96 -1.92 13.72
C PHE A 274 -2.86 -2.79 12.84
N ARG A 275 -4.16 -2.57 12.95
CA ARG A 275 -5.17 -3.30 12.18
C ARG A 275 -5.35 -2.63 10.81
N VAL A 276 -4.97 -3.34 9.78
CA VAL A 276 -5.14 -2.92 8.38
C VAL A 276 -6.38 -3.61 7.80
N ARG A 277 -7.32 -2.81 7.29
CA ARG A 277 -8.52 -3.28 6.60
C ARG A 277 -8.42 -2.97 5.10
N ARG A 278 -8.69 -3.97 4.28
CA ARG A 278 -8.91 -3.80 2.84
C ARG A 278 -10.41 -3.77 2.56
N ASP A 279 -10.96 -2.58 2.33
CA ASP A 279 -12.41 -2.39 2.25
C ASP A 279 -12.91 -2.22 0.81
N PRO A 280 -13.69 -3.18 0.28
CA PRO A 280 -14.24 -3.08 -1.07
C PRO A 280 -15.35 -2.01 -1.18
N GLY A 281 -15.89 -1.54 -0.07
CA GLY A 281 -16.91 -0.50 -0.02
C GLY A 281 -16.35 0.92 -0.17
N MET A 282 -15.10 1.15 0.22
CA MET A 282 -14.41 2.42 0.02
C MET A 282 -13.84 2.48 -1.40
N VAL A 283 -14.51 3.14 -2.34
CA VAL A 283 -14.21 3.05 -3.77
C VAL A 283 -13.74 4.39 -4.35
N VAL A 284 -12.65 4.33 -5.12
CA VAL A 284 -12.13 5.43 -5.94
C VAL A 284 -11.92 4.95 -7.37
N ALA A 285 -12.41 5.72 -8.35
CA ALA A 285 -12.06 5.49 -9.76
C ALA A 285 -10.82 6.34 -10.12
N THR A 286 -9.82 5.76 -10.78
CA THR A 286 -8.58 6.44 -11.15
C THR A 286 -8.27 6.32 -12.63
N SER A 287 -7.36 7.16 -13.12
CA SER A 287 -6.95 7.22 -14.52
C SER A 287 -6.23 5.95 -14.96
N SER A 288 -6.47 5.54 -16.22
CA SER A 288 -5.74 4.45 -16.91
C SER A 288 -4.67 4.98 -17.88
N ARG A 289 -4.14 6.19 -17.64
CA ARG A 289 -3.13 6.80 -18.50
C ARG A 289 -1.82 5.98 -18.51
N ARG A 290 -1.06 6.09 -19.62
CA ARG A 290 0.24 5.44 -19.83
C ARG A 290 1.43 6.36 -19.52
N LEU A 291 1.18 7.64 -19.40
CA LEU A 291 2.18 8.63 -19.01
C LEU A 291 1.87 9.14 -17.61
N GLY A 292 2.67 8.71 -16.65
CA GLY A 292 2.54 9.06 -15.22
C GLY A 292 3.46 10.20 -14.81
N ARG A 293 3.25 10.70 -13.59
CA ARG A 293 4.09 11.74 -12.95
C ARG A 293 5.12 11.13 -11.99
N ALA A 294 4.87 9.90 -11.52
CA ALA A 294 5.78 9.15 -10.64
C ALA A 294 6.52 8.07 -11.44
N PRO A 295 7.85 8.03 -11.39
CA PRO A 295 8.63 6.91 -11.94
C PRO A 295 8.20 5.59 -11.27
N GLY A 296 8.00 4.52 -12.06
CA GLY A 296 7.62 3.20 -11.54
C GLY A 296 6.17 3.09 -11.05
N GLY A 297 5.34 4.14 -11.18
CA GLY A 297 3.94 4.11 -10.77
C GLY A 297 3.02 3.32 -11.73
N MET A 298 1.69 3.32 -11.46
CA MET A 298 0.68 2.58 -12.22
C MET A 298 0.74 2.85 -13.73
N ALA A 299 0.97 4.08 -14.16
CA ALA A 299 1.06 4.40 -15.59
C ALA A 299 2.24 3.71 -16.28
N ALA A 300 3.39 3.62 -15.59
CA ALA A 300 4.55 2.89 -16.10
C ALA A 300 4.27 1.38 -16.17
N ALA A 301 3.59 0.82 -15.17
CA ALA A 301 3.18 -0.58 -15.15
C ALA A 301 2.23 -0.89 -16.32
N LEU A 302 1.21 -0.06 -16.56
CA LEU A 302 0.28 -0.21 -17.69
C LEU A 302 1.01 -0.10 -19.04
N SER A 303 1.93 0.86 -19.18
CA SER A 303 2.75 1.00 -20.39
C SER A 303 3.64 -0.22 -20.63
N ALA A 304 4.26 -0.76 -19.60
CA ALA A 304 5.05 -1.98 -19.71
C ALA A 304 4.21 -3.19 -20.14
N MET A 305 2.98 -3.34 -19.62
CA MET A 305 2.07 -4.40 -20.02
C MET A 305 1.61 -4.27 -21.47
N ASP A 306 1.44 -3.06 -21.98
CA ASP A 306 1.12 -2.83 -23.41
C ASP A 306 2.26 -3.32 -24.32
N HIS A 307 3.51 -3.23 -23.89
CA HIS A 307 4.69 -3.60 -24.69
C HIS A 307 5.13 -5.05 -24.48
N HIS A 308 5.03 -5.56 -23.25
CA HIS A 308 5.64 -6.84 -22.85
C HIS A 308 4.62 -7.87 -22.38
N GLY A 309 3.32 -7.53 -22.29
CA GLY A 309 2.29 -8.39 -21.74
C GLY A 309 2.29 -8.43 -20.21
N ALA A 310 1.70 -9.49 -19.64
CA ALA A 310 1.62 -9.65 -18.19
C ALA A 310 3.02 -9.78 -17.56
N PRO A 311 3.26 -9.14 -16.39
CA PRO A 311 4.51 -9.32 -15.66
C PRO A 311 4.62 -10.74 -15.09
N SER A 312 5.84 -11.14 -14.73
CA SER A 312 6.04 -12.31 -13.90
C SER A 312 5.37 -12.11 -12.54
N MET A 313 4.78 -13.17 -12.01
CA MET A 313 4.03 -13.15 -10.75
C MET A 313 4.73 -14.02 -9.70
N PRO A 314 4.79 -13.58 -8.44
CA PRO A 314 5.23 -14.45 -7.36
C PRO A 314 4.38 -15.72 -7.32
N HIS A 315 5.03 -16.88 -7.17
CA HIS A 315 4.33 -18.16 -7.14
C HIS A 315 3.39 -18.23 -5.92
N PRO A 316 2.08 -18.49 -6.07
CA PRO A 316 1.10 -18.40 -4.98
C PRO A 316 1.32 -19.38 -3.82
N ARG A 317 2.11 -20.47 -4.02
CA ARG A 317 2.49 -21.39 -2.93
C ARG A 317 3.27 -20.70 -1.82
N GLY A 318 4.15 -19.75 -2.16
CA GLY A 318 4.91 -18.97 -1.19
C GLY A 318 3.99 -18.12 -0.33
N ALA A 319 3.09 -17.38 -0.96
CA ALA A 319 2.09 -16.59 -0.27
C ALA A 319 1.16 -17.46 0.59
N ALA A 320 0.67 -18.59 0.06
CA ALA A 320 -0.19 -19.50 0.78
C ALA A 320 0.48 -20.10 2.03
N TRP A 321 1.75 -20.48 1.93
CA TRP A 321 2.53 -20.93 3.07
C TRP A 321 2.64 -19.83 4.11
N GLN A 322 3.03 -18.63 3.72
CA GLN A 322 3.20 -17.49 4.61
C GLN A 322 1.89 -17.15 5.34
N TYR A 323 0.76 -17.10 4.64
CA TYR A 323 -0.55 -16.82 5.24
C TYR A 323 -0.95 -17.87 6.28
N ARG A 324 -0.72 -19.15 6.00
CA ARG A 324 -0.99 -20.23 6.95
C ARG A 324 -0.10 -20.15 8.20
N GLN A 325 1.19 -19.80 8.03
CA GLN A 325 2.08 -19.62 9.17
C GLN A 325 1.73 -18.36 9.97
N GLN A 326 1.30 -17.28 9.33
CA GLN A 326 0.80 -16.09 10.01
C GLN A 326 -0.48 -16.38 10.82
N ALA A 327 -1.42 -17.16 10.27
CA ALA A 327 -2.60 -17.60 11.00
C ALA A 327 -2.24 -18.43 12.24
N GLU A 328 -1.29 -19.35 12.10
CA GLU A 328 -0.80 -20.16 13.21
C GLU A 328 -0.09 -19.29 14.26
N ALA A 329 0.76 -18.36 13.84
CA ALA A 329 1.44 -17.42 14.73
C ALA A 329 0.43 -16.63 15.59
N ARG A 330 -0.65 -16.11 14.99
CA ARG A 330 -1.71 -15.41 15.73
C ARG A 330 -2.39 -16.32 16.75
N ARG A 331 -2.63 -17.59 16.38
CA ARG A 331 -3.30 -18.58 17.25
C ARG A 331 -2.48 -18.93 18.47
N ILE A 332 -1.17 -19.13 18.29
CA ILE A 332 -0.27 -19.51 19.41
C ILE A 332 0.15 -18.34 20.29
N TRP A 333 -0.09 -17.10 19.88
CA TRP A 333 0.35 -15.90 20.59
C TRP A 333 0.03 -15.91 22.10
N ALA A 334 -1.18 -16.30 22.46
CA ALA A 334 -1.61 -16.34 23.86
C ALA A 334 -0.87 -17.43 24.69
N GLY A 335 -0.29 -18.43 24.02
CA GLY A 335 0.50 -19.49 24.67
C GLY A 335 1.99 -19.20 24.80
N LEU A 336 2.47 -18.08 24.26
CA LEU A 336 3.85 -17.67 24.42
C LEU A 336 4.01 -16.94 25.77
N PRO A 337 5.10 -17.16 26.52
CA PRO A 337 6.43 -17.70 26.12
C PRO A 337 6.67 -19.20 26.40
N ASP A 338 5.67 -20.09 26.36
CA ASP A 338 5.89 -21.53 26.52
C ASP A 338 6.93 -22.04 25.50
N SER A 339 8.01 -22.62 26.01
CA SER A 339 9.16 -23.06 25.20
C SER A 339 8.82 -24.22 24.26
N PHE A 340 7.88 -25.10 24.64
CA PHE A 340 7.45 -26.21 23.80
C PHE A 340 6.60 -25.71 22.62
N VAL A 341 5.68 -24.78 22.88
CA VAL A 341 4.88 -24.11 21.83
C VAL A 341 5.78 -23.38 20.87
N ALA A 342 6.74 -22.61 21.40
CA ALA A 342 7.70 -21.84 20.62
C ALA A 342 8.59 -22.73 19.74
N ALA A 343 9.14 -23.83 20.31
CA ALA A 343 9.97 -24.77 19.58
C ALA A 343 9.21 -25.44 18.43
N ARG A 344 8.01 -25.97 18.69
CA ARG A 344 7.17 -26.61 17.65
C ARG A 344 6.79 -25.66 16.52
N PHE A 345 6.56 -24.41 16.81
CA PHE A 345 6.27 -23.41 15.79
C PHE A 345 7.55 -23.02 15.04
N GLY A 346 8.65 -22.81 15.76
CA GLY A 346 9.95 -22.53 15.20
C GLY A 346 10.40 -23.57 14.18
N ASP A 347 10.31 -24.86 14.53
CA ASP A 347 10.64 -25.99 13.62
C ASP A 347 9.89 -25.91 12.29
N ARG A 348 8.62 -25.48 12.29
CA ARG A 348 7.80 -25.35 11.05
C ARG A 348 8.23 -24.22 10.15
N ILE A 349 8.81 -23.17 10.72
CA ILE A 349 9.21 -21.97 9.96
C ILE A 349 10.73 -21.83 9.83
N GLY A 350 11.50 -22.86 10.26
CA GLY A 350 12.96 -22.88 10.17
C GLY A 350 13.66 -21.94 11.16
N LEU A 351 13.05 -21.70 12.34
CA LEU A 351 13.61 -20.86 13.41
C LEU A 351 13.73 -21.66 14.71
N THR A 352 14.59 -21.20 15.63
CA THR A 352 14.68 -21.78 16.98
C THR A 352 13.54 -21.26 17.87
N GLY A 353 13.14 -22.05 18.89
CA GLY A 353 12.16 -21.62 19.88
C GLY A 353 12.56 -20.33 20.60
N ASP A 354 13.84 -20.17 20.93
CA ASP A 354 14.37 -18.96 21.57
C ASP A 354 14.20 -17.72 20.67
N HIS A 355 14.42 -17.88 19.35
CA HIS A 355 14.17 -16.80 18.40
C HIS A 355 12.68 -16.41 18.38
N VAL A 356 11.78 -17.40 18.34
CA VAL A 356 10.32 -17.19 18.38
C VAL A 356 9.92 -16.43 19.64
N ILE A 357 10.42 -16.83 20.81
CA ILE A 357 10.17 -16.14 22.09
C ILE A 357 10.75 -14.72 22.09
N GLY A 358 11.94 -14.54 21.53
CA GLY A 358 12.57 -13.23 21.41
C GLY A 358 11.72 -12.27 20.59
N VAL A 359 11.26 -12.69 19.41
CA VAL A 359 10.36 -11.86 18.57
C VAL A 359 9.03 -11.60 19.27
N ALA A 360 8.45 -12.60 19.95
CA ALA A 360 7.19 -12.43 20.68
C ALA A 360 7.30 -11.35 21.77
N ARG A 361 8.39 -11.36 22.56
CA ARG A 361 8.63 -10.37 23.60
C ARG A 361 8.69 -8.93 23.08
N ASP A 362 9.20 -8.76 21.85
CA ASP A 362 9.37 -7.46 21.22
C ASP A 362 8.12 -7.00 20.41
N CYS A 363 7.04 -7.77 20.44
CA CYS A 363 5.80 -7.48 19.73
C CYS A 363 4.70 -7.01 20.69
N PRO A 364 3.92 -5.97 20.34
CA PRO A 364 2.83 -5.48 21.18
C PRO A 364 1.58 -6.37 21.16
N ASN A 365 1.42 -7.20 20.14
CA ASN A 365 0.24 -8.05 19.94
C ASN A 365 0.48 -9.16 18.91
N ALA A 366 -0.53 -10.04 18.74
CA ALA A 366 -0.49 -11.17 17.84
C ALA A 366 -0.29 -10.76 16.35
N GLU A 367 -0.80 -9.59 15.94
CA GLU A 367 -0.62 -9.09 14.58
C GLU A 367 0.84 -8.77 14.28
N ALA A 368 1.47 -7.96 15.14
CA ALA A 368 2.88 -7.64 15.02
C ALA A 368 3.75 -8.91 15.04
N PHE A 369 3.43 -9.84 15.94
CA PHE A 369 4.14 -11.11 16.03
C PHE A 369 4.05 -11.90 14.74
N ALA A 370 2.84 -12.14 14.22
CA ALA A 370 2.64 -12.89 13.00
C ALA A 370 3.35 -12.27 11.79
N MET A 371 3.31 -10.94 11.69
CA MET A 371 3.96 -10.21 10.58
C MET A 371 5.48 -10.15 10.69
N ARG A 372 6.06 -10.35 11.88
CA ARG A 372 7.51 -10.27 12.10
C ARG A 372 8.18 -11.63 12.16
N VAL A 373 7.53 -12.63 12.79
CA VAL A 373 8.14 -13.93 13.04
C VAL A 373 8.13 -14.81 11.80
N VAL A 374 7.12 -14.70 10.94
CA VAL A 374 7.00 -15.55 9.75
C VAL A 374 7.87 -14.97 8.64
N PRO A 375 8.93 -15.68 8.20
CA PRO A 375 9.78 -15.23 7.12
C PRO A 375 9.03 -15.26 5.77
N ALA A 376 9.49 -14.48 4.80
CA ALA A 376 9.18 -14.76 3.41
C ALA A 376 9.86 -16.07 3.02
N LEU A 377 9.19 -16.90 2.20
CA LEU A 377 9.85 -18.07 1.66
C LEU A 377 10.94 -17.60 0.68
N PRO A 378 12.21 -17.97 0.93
CA PRO A 378 13.26 -17.77 -0.05
C PRO A 378 13.04 -18.70 -1.26
N ASP A 379 13.43 -18.26 -2.44
CA ASP A 379 13.73 -19.08 -3.62
C ASP A 379 12.59 -19.86 -4.31
N ILE A 380 11.35 -19.37 -4.24
CA ILE A 380 10.34 -19.80 -5.21
C ILE A 380 10.42 -18.85 -6.40
N PRO A 381 10.82 -19.32 -7.60
CA PRO A 381 10.90 -18.48 -8.78
C PRO A 381 9.53 -17.86 -9.12
N ASP A 382 9.55 -16.65 -9.64
CA ASP A 382 8.39 -16.06 -10.25
C ASP A 382 7.94 -16.87 -11.46
N VAL A 383 6.65 -16.86 -11.71
CA VAL A 383 6.01 -17.65 -12.78
C VAL A 383 5.18 -16.75 -13.70
N THR A 384 4.77 -17.24 -14.84
CA THR A 384 3.84 -16.52 -15.71
C THR A 384 2.48 -16.34 -15.01
N LEU A 385 1.72 -15.34 -15.43
CA LEU A 385 0.36 -15.12 -14.90
C LEU A 385 -0.53 -16.36 -15.05
N VAL A 386 -0.39 -17.11 -16.17
CA VAL A 386 -1.17 -18.35 -16.44
C VAL A 386 -0.82 -19.43 -15.42
N GLU A 387 0.47 -19.66 -15.16
CA GLU A 387 0.92 -20.62 -14.16
C GLU A 387 0.49 -20.23 -12.75
N ALA A 388 0.57 -18.93 -12.43
CA ALA A 388 0.11 -18.41 -11.16
C ALA A 388 -1.40 -18.62 -10.94
N GLU A 389 -2.23 -18.34 -11.96
CA GLU A 389 -3.68 -18.57 -11.94
C GLU A 389 -4.03 -20.06 -11.73
N HIS A 390 -3.34 -20.98 -12.42
CA HIS A 390 -3.53 -22.43 -12.27
C HIS A 390 -3.11 -22.92 -10.88
N ALA A 391 -1.95 -22.46 -10.39
CA ALA A 391 -1.46 -22.84 -9.08
C ALA A 391 -2.39 -22.31 -7.96
N LEU A 392 -2.94 -21.11 -8.11
CA LEU A 392 -3.91 -20.55 -7.17
C LEU A 392 -5.23 -21.34 -7.19
N ALA A 393 -5.75 -21.70 -8.37
CA ALA A 393 -6.96 -22.52 -8.49
C ALA A 393 -6.78 -23.89 -7.80
N THR A 394 -5.61 -24.50 -7.90
CA THR A 394 -5.30 -25.74 -7.18
C THR A 394 -5.36 -25.55 -5.66
N LEU A 395 -4.82 -24.44 -5.13
CA LEU A 395 -4.86 -24.12 -3.70
C LEU A 395 -6.29 -23.84 -3.20
N GLU A 396 -7.10 -23.17 -4.00
CA GLU A 396 -8.52 -22.90 -3.70
C GLU A 396 -9.33 -24.19 -3.64
N ASN A 397 -9.15 -25.11 -4.60
CA ASN A 397 -9.81 -26.42 -4.60
C ASN A 397 -9.44 -27.25 -3.37
N GLN A 398 -8.15 -27.32 -3.02
CA GLN A 398 -7.69 -28.01 -1.81
C GLN A 398 -8.34 -27.44 -0.54
N LEU A 399 -8.54 -26.13 -0.48
CA LEU A 399 -9.20 -25.49 0.66
C LEU A 399 -10.69 -25.86 0.74
N CYS A 400 -11.38 -25.91 -0.40
CA CYS A 400 -12.78 -26.36 -0.46
C CYS A 400 -12.93 -27.84 -0.02
N GLU A 401 -12.04 -28.71 -0.48
CA GLU A 401 -12.04 -30.14 -0.08
C GLU A 401 -11.78 -30.35 1.43
N GLN A 402 -10.97 -29.49 2.05
CA GLN A 402 -10.70 -29.53 3.49
C GLN A 402 -11.87 -29.01 4.35
N ALA A 403 -12.76 -28.23 3.76
CA ALA A 403 -13.92 -27.65 4.44
C ALA A 403 -15.20 -28.50 4.29
N ALA A 404 -15.21 -29.48 3.35
CA ALA A 404 -16.31 -30.42 3.10
C ALA A 404 -16.19 -31.66 3.96
#